data_0f386b5809a06f1f65d037ef408214d9
#
_entry.id   0f386b5809a06f1f65d037ef408214d9
#
_cell.length_a   1.000
_cell.length_b   1.000
_cell.length_c   1.000
_cell.angle_alpha   90.00
_cell.angle_beta   90.00
_cell.angle_gamma   90.00
#
_symmetry.space_group_name_H-M   'P 1'
#
loop_
_entity.id
_entity.type
_entity.pdbx_description
1 polymer ?
#
loop_
_entity_poly.entity_id
_entity_poly.type
_entity_poly.pdbx_seq_one_letter_code
_entity_poly.pdbx_strand_id
1 'polypeptide(L)'
;NYPRGEGKRVRYILSDTSDRMFIATTEGLMICNPSESPEEMQFTVCRRYPGSKNSIGGNDVIHILKDSSGQIWLSTYGGGLSLIKGYSDNEVPIFVNYTTVDGLLDNIVLAAAEDMDKNIWISTEKGIMRFEPQQKIFTDYSLWSNSTPISYNEASVATDAKGTILFGGLNKLQMINTHKVQFSQYEYRLSFTDLEIQDQKIANSFWETDMATVSYTHLRAH
;
A
#
# COMPACT_ATOMS: atom_id res chain seq x y z
N ASN A 1 -4.29 -28.62 13.66
CA ASN A 1 -5.33 -27.78 14.30
C ASN A 1 -5.06 -26.31 14.02
N TYR A 2 -6.03 -25.60 13.42
CA TYR A 2 -5.96 -24.14 13.29
C TYR A 2 -5.66 -23.54 14.67
N PRO A 3 -4.62 -22.67 14.80
CA PRO A 3 -4.24 -22.14 16.11
C PRO A 3 -5.41 -21.40 16.74
N ARG A 4 -5.93 -21.92 17.84
CA ARG A 4 -7.04 -21.30 18.56
C ARG A 4 -6.52 -20.08 19.33
N GLY A 5 -7.21 -18.96 19.22
CA GLY A 5 -6.92 -17.74 19.97
C GLY A 5 -8.11 -16.80 19.92
N GLU A 6 -8.30 -16.03 20.98
CA GLU A 6 -9.33 -14.99 21.01
C GLU A 6 -9.03 -13.90 19.98
N GLY A 7 -10.06 -13.41 19.28
CA GLY A 7 -9.96 -12.30 18.33
C GLY A 7 -9.43 -12.64 16.96
N LYS A 8 -9.01 -13.89 16.70
CA LYS A 8 -8.54 -14.31 15.38
C LYS A 8 -9.69 -14.45 14.40
N ARG A 9 -9.72 -13.57 13.41
CA ARG A 9 -10.65 -13.64 12.29
C ARG A 9 -9.87 -13.88 11.02
N VAL A 10 -10.28 -14.86 10.21
CA VAL A 10 -9.78 -15.02 8.84
C VAL A 10 -10.45 -13.95 7.99
N ARG A 11 -9.65 -13.21 7.23
CA ARG A 11 -10.12 -12.16 6.31
C ARG A 11 -10.03 -12.58 4.87
N TYR A 12 -8.93 -13.24 4.49
CA TYR A 12 -8.67 -13.65 3.13
C TYR A 12 -7.82 -14.93 3.10
N ILE A 13 -8.02 -15.77 2.10
CA ILE A 13 -7.24 -16.99 1.88
C ILE A 13 -6.78 -17.00 0.43
N LEU A 14 -5.48 -17.21 0.23
CA LEU A 14 -4.87 -17.42 -1.07
C LEU A 14 -4.21 -18.79 -1.10
N SER A 15 -4.53 -19.60 -2.11
CA SER A 15 -3.78 -20.83 -2.42
C SER A 15 -2.76 -20.55 -3.52
N ASP A 16 -1.53 -20.98 -3.31
CA ASP A 16 -0.48 -20.91 -4.31
C ASP A 16 -0.42 -22.19 -5.15
N THR A 17 0.16 -22.12 -6.35
CA THR A 17 0.38 -23.25 -7.25
C THR A 17 1.37 -24.29 -6.69
N SER A 18 2.09 -23.95 -5.62
CA SER A 18 3.02 -24.84 -4.89
C SER A 18 2.36 -25.50 -3.67
N ASP A 19 1.04 -25.66 -3.66
CA ASP A 19 0.25 -26.22 -2.56
C ASP A 19 0.44 -25.48 -1.22
N ARG A 20 0.90 -24.23 -1.26
CA ARG A 20 1.02 -23.38 -0.08
C ARG A 20 -0.21 -22.52 0.08
N MET A 21 -0.76 -22.48 1.28
CA MET A 21 -1.87 -21.59 1.66
C MET A 21 -1.36 -20.42 2.50
N PHE A 22 -1.78 -19.22 2.10
CA PHE A 22 -1.59 -17.98 2.84
C PHE A 22 -2.94 -17.53 3.41
N ILE A 23 -3.01 -17.34 4.71
CA ILE A 23 -4.25 -17.03 5.43
C ILE A 23 -4.07 -15.69 6.12
N ALA A 24 -4.74 -14.66 5.61
CA ALA A 24 -4.79 -13.34 6.23
C ALA A 24 -5.71 -13.36 7.44
N THR A 25 -5.22 -12.89 8.57
CA THR A 25 -5.99 -12.83 9.83
C THR A 25 -5.81 -11.51 10.54
N THR A 26 -6.64 -11.24 11.54
CA THR A 26 -6.52 -10.06 12.41
C THR A 26 -5.30 -10.11 13.35
N GLU A 27 -4.58 -11.24 13.41
CA GLU A 27 -3.40 -11.43 14.28
C GLU A 27 -2.15 -11.87 13.53
N GLY A 28 -2.07 -11.60 12.25
CA GLY A 28 -0.91 -11.89 11.40
C GLY A 28 -1.27 -12.68 10.16
N LEU A 29 -0.23 -13.02 9.42
CA LEU A 29 -0.29 -13.97 8.30
C LEU A 29 0.00 -15.37 8.82
N MET A 30 -0.83 -16.32 8.41
CA MET A 30 -0.56 -17.74 8.65
C MET A 30 -0.26 -18.41 7.32
N ILE A 31 0.74 -19.29 7.32
CA ILE A 31 1.15 -20.05 6.14
C ILE A 31 1.13 -21.52 6.51
N CYS A 32 0.55 -22.35 5.65
CA CYS A 32 0.58 -23.79 5.79
C CYS A 32 0.60 -24.49 4.43
N ASN A 33 1.00 -25.74 4.40
CA ASN A 33 0.74 -26.64 3.29
C ASN A 33 -0.52 -27.45 3.65
N PRO A 34 -1.56 -27.47 2.78
CA PRO A 34 -2.74 -28.28 3.00
C PRO A 34 -2.34 -29.77 3.12
N SER A 35 -3.00 -30.48 4.02
CA SER A 35 -2.88 -31.91 4.19
C SER A 35 -4.27 -32.54 4.18
N GLU A 36 -4.38 -33.78 3.72
CA GLU A 36 -5.63 -34.55 3.82
C GLU A 36 -6.05 -34.74 5.27
N SER A 37 -5.07 -34.77 6.19
CA SER A 37 -5.32 -34.82 7.63
C SER A 37 -5.18 -33.42 8.24
N PRO A 38 -6.27 -32.70 8.54
CA PRO A 38 -6.21 -31.35 9.12
C PRO A 38 -5.46 -31.28 10.45
N GLU A 39 -5.35 -32.42 11.16
CA GLU A 39 -4.65 -32.54 12.44
C GLU A 39 -3.12 -32.47 12.28
N GLU A 40 -2.60 -32.82 11.10
CA GLU A 40 -1.16 -32.81 10.78
C GLU A 40 -0.69 -31.48 10.19
N MET A 41 -1.61 -30.57 9.85
CA MET A 41 -1.25 -29.29 9.29
C MET A 41 -0.40 -28.46 10.24
N GLN A 42 0.76 -28.03 9.76
CA GLN A 42 1.68 -27.14 10.47
C GLN A 42 1.46 -25.71 9.98
N PHE A 43 1.36 -24.77 10.92
CA PHE A 43 1.15 -23.37 10.61
C PHE A 43 2.35 -22.53 11.02
N THR A 44 2.95 -21.83 10.07
CA THR A 44 3.89 -20.74 10.35
C THR A 44 3.09 -19.46 10.56
N VAL A 45 3.23 -18.83 11.74
CA VAL A 45 2.52 -17.58 12.07
C VAL A 45 3.49 -16.41 12.00
N CYS A 46 3.24 -15.48 11.08
CA CYS A 46 4.04 -14.28 10.89
C CYS A 46 3.33 -13.10 11.56
N ARG A 47 4.01 -12.47 12.52
CA ARG A 47 3.52 -11.30 13.25
C ARG A 47 4.50 -10.15 13.16
N ARG A 48 3.98 -8.95 13.40
CA ARG A 48 4.82 -7.78 13.58
C ARG A 48 5.58 -7.88 14.90
N TYR A 49 6.89 -7.73 14.83
CA TYR A 49 7.77 -7.64 15.99
C TYR A 49 8.38 -6.24 16.04
N PRO A 50 8.10 -5.43 17.08
CA PRO A 50 8.70 -4.12 17.25
C PRO A 50 10.23 -4.18 17.17
N GLY A 51 10.84 -3.31 16.36
CA GLY A 51 12.29 -3.29 16.14
C GLY A 51 12.82 -4.27 15.10
N SER A 52 12.05 -5.23 14.64
CA SER A 52 12.45 -6.11 13.53
C SER A 52 12.12 -5.47 12.18
N LYS A 53 13.15 -5.29 11.35
CA LYS A 53 12.98 -4.79 9.97
C LYS A 53 12.45 -5.85 9.00
N ASN A 54 12.48 -7.12 9.41
CA ASN A 54 12.12 -8.26 8.56
C ASN A 54 10.75 -8.85 8.90
N SER A 55 10.06 -8.30 9.90
CA SER A 55 8.69 -8.73 10.23
C SER A 55 7.66 -8.02 9.36
N ILE A 56 6.45 -8.59 9.27
CA ILE A 56 5.30 -7.95 8.62
C ILE A 56 5.02 -6.57 9.24
N GLY A 57 4.52 -5.61 8.43
CA GLY A 57 4.27 -4.24 8.85
C GLY A 57 3.12 -4.07 9.85
N GLY A 58 2.10 -4.91 9.78
CA GLY A 58 0.93 -4.89 10.64
C GLY A 58 0.39 -6.29 10.92
N ASN A 59 -0.23 -6.50 12.09
CA ASN A 59 -0.80 -7.81 12.43
C ASN A 59 -2.17 -8.04 11.80
N ASP A 60 -2.96 -7.01 11.59
CA ASP A 60 -4.25 -7.15 10.94
C ASP A 60 -4.06 -7.15 9.42
N VAL A 61 -4.01 -8.35 8.84
CA VAL A 61 -3.83 -8.58 7.40
C VAL A 61 -5.21 -8.68 6.75
N ILE A 62 -5.47 -7.77 5.81
CA ILE A 62 -6.79 -7.62 5.17
C ILE A 62 -6.87 -8.42 3.88
N HIS A 63 -5.87 -8.29 3.01
CA HIS A 63 -5.89 -8.87 1.67
C HIS A 63 -4.53 -9.42 1.29
N ILE A 64 -4.51 -10.43 0.42
CA ILE A 64 -3.30 -11.04 -0.14
C ILE A 64 -3.39 -11.01 -1.65
N LEU A 65 -2.39 -10.43 -2.29
CA LEU A 65 -2.21 -10.46 -3.74
C LEU A 65 -0.99 -11.32 -4.07
N LYS A 66 -1.14 -12.27 -5.00
CA LYS A 66 -0.02 -12.89 -5.70
C LYS A 66 0.10 -12.22 -7.06
N ASP A 67 1.23 -11.57 -7.30
CA ASP A 67 1.49 -10.92 -8.59
C ASP A 67 1.92 -11.94 -9.66
N SER A 68 2.01 -11.48 -10.90
CA SER A 68 2.38 -12.32 -12.05
C SER A 68 3.81 -12.87 -11.99
N SER A 69 4.67 -12.30 -11.14
CA SER A 69 6.02 -12.77 -10.84
C SER A 69 6.04 -13.83 -9.73
N GLY A 70 4.90 -14.11 -9.11
CA GLY A 70 4.77 -15.03 -7.98
C GLY A 70 5.08 -14.41 -6.62
N GLN A 71 5.28 -13.08 -6.53
CA GLN A 71 5.51 -12.40 -5.27
C GLN A 71 4.19 -12.24 -4.50
N ILE A 72 4.27 -12.33 -3.18
CA ILE A 72 3.11 -12.21 -2.28
C ILE A 72 3.13 -10.84 -1.61
N TRP A 73 2.07 -10.08 -1.86
CA TRP A 73 1.83 -8.77 -1.30
C TRP A 73 0.70 -8.85 -0.28
N LEU A 74 0.85 -8.15 0.84
CA LEU A 74 -0.10 -8.16 1.94
C LEU A 74 -0.58 -6.74 2.22
N SER A 75 -1.88 -6.54 2.15
CA SER A 75 -2.55 -5.31 2.58
C SER A 75 -2.79 -5.40 4.08
N THR A 76 -2.37 -4.41 4.84
CA THR A 76 -2.50 -4.45 6.31
C THR A 76 -3.22 -3.21 6.87
N TYR A 77 -3.91 -3.40 7.97
CA TYR A 77 -4.53 -2.30 8.73
C TYR A 77 -3.47 -1.62 9.61
N GLY A 78 -3.01 -0.45 9.18
CA GLY A 78 -2.06 0.38 9.92
C GLY A 78 -0.57 0.03 9.74
N GLY A 79 -0.24 -1.02 8.99
CA GLY A 79 1.16 -1.42 8.70
C GLY A 79 1.61 -1.16 7.26
N GLY A 80 0.75 -0.58 6.43
CA GLY A 80 1.01 -0.32 5.02
C GLY A 80 0.89 -1.57 4.14
N LEU A 81 1.66 -1.58 3.06
CA LEU A 81 1.79 -2.69 2.12
C LEU A 81 3.06 -3.48 2.43
N SER A 82 2.94 -4.78 2.66
CA SER A 82 4.07 -5.67 2.94
C SER A 82 4.30 -6.64 1.79
N LEU A 83 5.56 -6.84 1.41
CA LEU A 83 5.99 -7.81 0.41
C LEU A 83 6.78 -8.92 1.08
N ILE A 84 6.47 -10.19 0.80
CA ILE A 84 7.36 -11.31 1.11
C ILE A 84 8.52 -11.26 0.11
N LYS A 85 9.69 -10.79 0.56
CA LYS A 85 10.90 -10.67 -0.26
C LYS A 85 11.61 -12.00 -0.44
N GLY A 86 11.44 -12.91 0.50
CA GLY A 86 12.11 -14.22 0.53
C GLY A 86 11.87 -14.92 1.85
N TYR A 87 12.66 -15.96 2.09
CA TYR A 87 12.56 -16.79 3.28
C TYR A 87 13.94 -16.92 3.92
N SER A 88 13.98 -17.01 5.25
CA SER A 88 15.20 -17.36 6.00
C SER A 88 15.52 -18.85 5.86
N ASP A 89 16.69 -19.28 6.39
CA ASP A 89 17.12 -20.69 6.41
C ASP A 89 16.11 -21.61 7.13
N ASN A 90 15.28 -21.06 8.01
CA ASN A 90 14.21 -21.79 8.72
C ASN A 90 12.85 -21.62 8.03
N GLU A 91 12.80 -21.27 6.77
CA GLU A 91 11.58 -21.04 5.98
C GLU A 91 10.63 -19.97 6.55
N VAL A 92 11.12 -19.08 7.41
CA VAL A 92 10.34 -17.95 7.91
C VAL A 92 10.38 -16.81 6.90
N PRO A 93 9.23 -16.25 6.50
CA PRO A 93 9.18 -15.15 5.55
C PRO A 93 9.94 -13.90 6.05
N ILE A 94 10.64 -13.27 5.12
CA ILE A 94 11.31 -11.97 5.31
C ILE A 94 10.48 -10.93 4.56
N PHE A 95 10.05 -9.89 5.26
CA PHE A 95 9.19 -8.86 4.72
C PHE A 95 9.94 -7.56 4.41
N VAL A 96 9.48 -6.88 3.37
CA VAL A 96 9.73 -5.46 3.12
C VAL A 96 8.40 -4.74 3.26
N ASN A 97 8.38 -3.66 4.02
CA ASN A 97 7.17 -2.90 4.29
C ASN A 97 7.25 -1.51 3.66
N TYR A 98 6.19 -1.11 3.00
CA TYR A 98 6.01 0.20 2.40
C TYR A 98 4.94 0.95 3.18
N THR A 99 5.28 2.14 3.63
CA THR A 99 4.45 2.96 4.52
C THR A 99 4.32 4.39 3.98
N THR A 100 3.65 5.25 4.72
CA THR A 100 3.59 6.69 4.39
C THR A 100 4.96 7.36 4.34
N VAL A 101 5.97 6.81 5.02
CA VAL A 101 7.36 7.30 4.94
C VAL A 101 7.97 7.01 3.56
N ASP A 102 7.50 5.97 2.89
CA ASP A 102 7.96 5.56 1.56
C ASP A 102 7.13 6.20 0.43
N GLY A 103 6.10 6.99 0.78
CA GLY A 103 5.22 7.66 -0.17
C GLY A 103 3.82 7.04 -0.32
N LEU A 104 3.48 6.03 0.48
CA LEU A 104 2.11 5.49 0.53
C LEU A 104 1.16 6.56 1.09
N LEU A 105 -0.04 6.68 0.52
CA LEU A 105 -1.03 7.70 0.91
C LEU A 105 -1.57 7.49 2.34
N ASP A 106 -1.73 6.23 2.72
CA ASP A 106 -2.18 5.81 4.05
C ASP A 106 -1.61 4.45 4.42
N ASN A 107 -1.34 4.23 5.72
CA ASN A 107 -0.90 2.93 6.23
C ASN A 107 -2.04 1.90 6.37
N ILE A 108 -3.29 2.32 6.18
CA ILE A 108 -4.43 1.41 6.08
C ILE A 108 -4.64 1.05 4.61
N VAL A 109 -4.15 -0.12 4.23
CA VAL A 109 -4.27 -0.67 2.88
C VAL A 109 -5.39 -1.69 2.86
N LEU A 110 -6.40 -1.45 2.03
CA LEU A 110 -7.63 -2.24 2.01
C LEU A 110 -7.61 -3.38 1.00
N ALA A 111 -7.06 -3.11 -0.19
CA ALA A 111 -6.90 -4.11 -1.23
C ALA A 111 -5.77 -3.74 -2.19
N ALA A 112 -5.24 -4.71 -2.93
CA ALA A 112 -4.23 -4.50 -3.95
C ALA A 112 -4.50 -5.40 -5.17
N ALA A 113 -4.16 -4.91 -6.37
CA ALA A 113 -4.22 -5.65 -7.62
C ALA A 113 -3.06 -5.27 -8.53
N GLU A 114 -2.62 -6.20 -9.38
CA GLU A 114 -1.58 -5.95 -10.38
C GLU A 114 -2.22 -5.56 -11.72
N ASP A 115 -1.60 -4.59 -12.42
CA ASP A 115 -1.96 -4.26 -13.80
C ASP A 115 -1.10 -5.04 -14.81
N MET A 116 -1.39 -4.85 -16.11
CA MET A 116 -0.66 -5.52 -17.20
C MET A 116 0.80 -5.08 -17.32
N ASP A 117 1.14 -3.90 -16.79
CA ASP A 117 2.49 -3.33 -16.77
C ASP A 117 3.25 -3.70 -15.48
N LYS A 118 2.67 -4.59 -14.65
CA LYS A 118 3.22 -5.08 -13.36
C LYS A 118 3.31 -4.01 -12.27
N ASN A 119 2.52 -2.97 -12.37
CA ASN A 119 2.35 -2.04 -11.28
C ASN A 119 1.28 -2.55 -10.31
N ILE A 120 1.43 -2.23 -9.05
CA ILE A 120 0.47 -2.61 -8.01
C ILE A 120 -0.45 -1.43 -7.73
N TRP A 121 -1.73 -1.62 -7.99
CA TRP A 121 -2.77 -0.67 -7.65
C TRP A 121 -3.32 -0.98 -6.27
N ILE A 122 -3.46 0.04 -5.45
CA ILE A 122 -3.70 -0.08 -4.02
C ILE A 122 -4.85 0.82 -3.64
N SER A 123 -5.87 0.28 -2.97
CA SER A 123 -6.88 1.09 -2.30
C SER A 123 -6.52 1.28 -0.83
N THR A 124 -6.67 2.51 -0.35
CA THR A 124 -6.44 2.92 1.03
C THR A 124 -7.68 3.66 1.55
N GLU A 125 -7.74 4.00 2.83
CA GLU A 125 -8.81 4.86 3.35
C GLU A 125 -8.82 6.26 2.74
N LYS A 126 -7.69 6.74 2.23
CA LYS A 126 -7.56 8.08 1.63
C LYS A 126 -7.71 8.12 0.12
N GLY A 127 -7.70 6.97 -0.55
CA GLY A 127 -7.81 6.92 -2.01
C GLY A 127 -7.08 5.75 -2.65
N ILE A 128 -6.92 5.82 -3.97
CA ILE A 128 -6.23 4.83 -4.76
C ILE A 128 -4.85 5.34 -5.17
N MET A 129 -3.87 4.45 -5.09
CA MET A 129 -2.51 4.69 -5.55
C MET A 129 -2.08 3.64 -6.57
N ARG A 130 -1.15 4.03 -7.42
CA ARG A 130 -0.33 3.12 -8.22
C ARG A 130 1.08 3.07 -7.64
N PHE A 131 1.59 1.88 -7.42
CA PHE A 131 2.96 1.61 -7.01
C PHE A 131 3.72 0.93 -8.13
N GLU A 132 4.88 1.45 -8.49
CA GLU A 132 5.82 0.89 -9.45
C GLU A 132 6.94 0.17 -8.70
N PRO A 133 6.90 -1.16 -8.55
CA PRO A 133 7.82 -1.88 -7.65
C PRO A 133 9.28 -1.76 -8.02
N GLN A 134 9.59 -1.67 -9.31
CA GLN A 134 10.96 -1.58 -9.80
C GLN A 134 11.62 -0.24 -9.48
N GLN A 135 10.85 0.84 -9.57
CA GLN A 135 11.32 2.21 -9.30
C GLN A 135 11.07 2.61 -7.85
N LYS A 136 10.23 1.87 -7.13
CA LYS A 136 9.72 2.17 -5.78
C LYS A 136 9.01 3.53 -5.71
N ILE A 137 8.25 3.86 -6.74
CA ILE A 137 7.51 5.12 -6.84
C ILE A 137 6.03 4.88 -6.58
N PHE A 138 5.47 5.67 -5.69
CA PHE A 138 4.04 5.75 -5.45
C PHE A 138 3.45 6.97 -6.18
N THR A 139 2.35 6.77 -6.89
CA THR A 139 1.60 7.84 -7.56
C THR A 139 0.17 7.83 -7.08
N ASP A 140 -0.30 8.96 -6.56
CA ASP A 140 -1.68 9.14 -6.10
C ASP A 140 -2.60 9.27 -7.32
N TYR A 141 -3.52 8.31 -7.47
CA TYR A 141 -4.49 8.31 -8.56
C TYR A 141 -5.70 9.19 -8.26
N SER A 142 -5.99 9.49 -7.00
CA SER A 142 -7.14 10.32 -6.62
C SER A 142 -7.03 11.74 -7.15
N LEU A 143 -5.81 12.24 -7.34
CA LEU A 143 -5.53 13.55 -7.93
C LEU A 143 -5.91 13.64 -9.43
N TRP A 144 -6.04 12.51 -10.11
CA TRP A 144 -6.31 12.42 -11.55
C TRP A 144 -7.75 11.99 -11.86
N SER A 145 -8.44 11.45 -10.87
CA SER A 145 -9.84 11.10 -11.00
C SER A 145 -10.68 12.28 -10.50
N ASN A 146 -11.45 12.92 -11.39
CA ASN A 146 -12.47 13.89 -10.99
C ASN A 146 -13.61 13.25 -10.17
N SER A 147 -13.33 12.14 -9.50
CA SER A 147 -14.32 11.38 -8.75
C SER A 147 -14.45 11.90 -7.32
N THR A 148 -15.68 11.93 -6.83
CA THR A 148 -15.94 12.16 -5.41
C THR A 148 -15.21 11.11 -4.57
N PRO A 149 -14.69 11.46 -3.38
CA PRO A 149 -14.06 10.49 -2.48
C PRO A 149 -14.92 9.25 -2.28
N ILE A 150 -14.31 8.08 -2.33
CA ILE A 150 -14.96 6.78 -2.15
C ILE A 150 -14.37 6.14 -0.92
N SER A 151 -15.24 5.67 -0.01
CA SER A 151 -14.83 4.77 1.07
C SER A 151 -14.74 3.36 0.50
N TYR A 152 -13.51 2.86 0.33
CA TYR A 152 -13.27 1.52 -0.21
C TYR A 152 -13.50 0.44 0.85
N ASN A 153 -13.92 -0.74 0.40
CA ASN A 153 -14.12 -1.89 1.27
C ASN A 153 -12.87 -2.78 1.30
N GLU A 154 -12.70 -3.46 2.42
CA GLU A 154 -11.64 -4.44 2.64
C GLU A 154 -11.71 -5.57 1.60
N ALA A 155 -10.55 -5.97 1.06
CA ALA A 155 -10.38 -7.06 0.10
C ALA A 155 -11.29 -6.98 -1.14
N SER A 156 -11.86 -5.80 -1.43
CA SER A 156 -12.83 -5.61 -2.50
C SER A 156 -12.15 -5.12 -3.77
N VAL A 157 -11.52 -6.04 -4.48
CA VAL A 157 -10.82 -5.76 -5.74
C VAL A 157 -10.98 -6.92 -6.72
N ALA A 158 -11.05 -6.60 -8.01
CA ALA A 158 -11.01 -7.58 -9.10
C ALA A 158 -10.30 -6.98 -10.32
N THR A 159 -9.65 -7.82 -11.12
CA THR A 159 -9.05 -7.45 -12.40
C THR A 159 -9.69 -8.27 -13.50
N ASP A 160 -10.13 -7.62 -14.58
CA ASP A 160 -10.65 -8.33 -15.74
C ASP A 160 -9.53 -8.78 -16.70
N ALA A 161 -9.85 -9.62 -17.67
CA ALA A 161 -8.90 -10.14 -18.66
C ALA A 161 -8.31 -9.05 -19.58
N LYS A 162 -8.85 -7.83 -19.55
CA LYS A 162 -8.40 -6.67 -20.34
C LYS A 162 -7.52 -5.72 -19.52
N GLY A 163 -7.21 -6.06 -18.27
CA GLY A 163 -6.40 -5.22 -17.39
C GLY A 163 -7.18 -4.08 -16.73
N THR A 164 -8.52 -4.11 -16.76
CA THR A 164 -9.33 -3.16 -16.01
C THR A 164 -9.38 -3.59 -14.56
N ILE A 165 -9.03 -2.71 -13.65
CA ILE A 165 -9.11 -2.95 -12.21
C ILE A 165 -10.37 -2.31 -11.66
N LEU A 166 -11.10 -3.07 -10.83
CA LEU A 166 -12.30 -2.63 -10.14
C LEU A 166 -12.08 -2.67 -8.64
N PHE A 167 -12.29 -1.53 -7.96
CA PHE A 167 -12.30 -1.44 -6.51
C PHE A 167 -13.71 -1.19 -6.02
N GLY A 168 -14.17 -2.02 -5.09
CA GLY A 168 -15.48 -1.87 -4.46
C GLY A 168 -15.41 -0.88 -3.30
N GLY A 169 -16.39 0.01 -3.25
CA GLY A 169 -16.62 0.92 -2.14
C GLY A 169 -18.01 0.73 -1.55
N LEU A 170 -18.34 1.47 -0.50
CA LEU A 170 -19.60 1.34 0.24
C LEU A 170 -20.84 1.50 -0.67
N ASN A 171 -20.84 2.47 -1.57
CA ASN A 171 -21.96 2.78 -2.47
C ASN A 171 -21.54 2.90 -3.93
N LYS A 172 -20.30 2.62 -4.27
CA LYS A 172 -19.73 2.87 -5.58
C LYS A 172 -18.73 1.81 -5.96
N LEU A 173 -18.57 1.63 -7.26
CA LEU A 173 -17.53 0.83 -7.86
C LEU A 173 -16.58 1.78 -8.61
N GLN A 174 -15.31 1.77 -8.26
CA GLN A 174 -14.27 2.48 -9.02
C GLN A 174 -13.71 1.55 -10.09
N MET A 175 -13.88 1.93 -11.34
CA MET A 175 -13.30 1.22 -12.48
C MET A 175 -12.11 1.99 -13.01
N ILE A 176 -10.98 1.33 -13.17
CA ILE A 176 -9.74 1.90 -13.68
C ILE A 176 -9.29 1.10 -14.90
N ASN A 177 -9.35 1.73 -16.06
CA ASN A 177 -8.73 1.19 -17.27
C ASN A 177 -7.25 1.59 -17.27
N THR A 178 -6.38 0.69 -16.82
CA THR A 178 -4.97 0.97 -16.58
C THR A 178 -4.22 1.39 -17.82
N HIS A 179 -4.61 0.92 -19.01
CA HIS A 179 -4.01 1.32 -20.29
C HIS A 179 -4.33 2.76 -20.71
N LYS A 180 -5.41 3.34 -20.15
CA LYS A 180 -5.82 4.71 -20.47
C LYS A 180 -5.37 5.74 -19.45
N VAL A 181 -4.78 5.28 -18.34
CA VAL A 181 -4.28 6.18 -17.31
C VAL A 181 -2.96 6.80 -17.80
N GLN A 182 -3.03 8.08 -18.16
CA GLN A 182 -1.84 8.87 -18.45
C GLN A 182 -1.58 9.76 -17.23
N PHE A 183 -0.50 9.51 -16.53
CA PHE A 183 0.00 10.43 -15.53
C PHE A 183 0.75 11.53 -16.28
N SER A 184 0.11 12.69 -16.50
CA SER A 184 0.84 13.83 -17.04
C SER A 184 1.84 14.28 -15.97
N GLN A 185 3.11 14.36 -16.33
CA GLN A 185 4.10 15.05 -15.51
C GLN A 185 3.75 16.53 -15.54
N TYR A 186 3.00 17.00 -14.55
CA TYR A 186 2.93 18.43 -14.31
C TYR A 186 4.24 18.84 -13.67
N GLU A 187 5.02 19.64 -14.39
CA GLU A 187 6.06 20.42 -13.76
C GLU A 187 5.38 21.46 -12.85
N TYR A 188 5.30 21.14 -11.57
CA TYR A 188 4.85 22.11 -10.58
C TYR A 188 5.94 23.19 -10.44
N ARG A 189 5.66 24.40 -10.94
CA ARG A 189 6.46 25.57 -10.60
C ARG A 189 5.96 26.08 -9.27
N LEU A 190 6.75 25.87 -8.23
CA LEU A 190 6.51 26.53 -6.96
C LEU A 190 6.82 28.02 -7.14
N SER A 191 5.84 28.86 -6.99
CA SER A 191 6.01 30.30 -6.90
C SER A 191 5.57 30.74 -5.51
N PHE A 192 6.44 31.49 -4.83
CA PHE A 192 6.03 32.15 -3.61
C PHE A 192 5.16 33.36 -3.96
N THR A 193 3.94 33.40 -3.48
CA THR A 193 3.00 34.50 -3.72
C THR A 193 3.06 35.56 -2.64
N ASP A 194 3.42 35.16 -1.40
CA ASP A 194 3.53 36.07 -0.27
C ASP A 194 4.65 35.58 0.67
N LEU A 195 5.42 36.51 1.22
CA LEU A 195 6.39 36.28 2.28
C LEU A 195 6.01 37.14 3.48
N GLU A 196 5.75 36.50 4.61
CA GLU A 196 5.53 37.19 5.89
C GLU A 196 6.69 36.88 6.85
N ILE A 197 7.29 37.94 7.40
CA ILE A 197 8.30 37.83 8.46
C ILE A 197 7.75 38.58 9.69
N GLN A 198 7.58 37.88 10.80
CA GLN A 198 7.03 38.42 12.05
C GLN A 198 5.70 39.17 11.85
N ASP A 199 4.75 38.50 11.18
CA ASP A 199 3.43 39.03 10.84
C ASP A 199 3.40 40.31 9.95
N GLN A 200 4.54 40.63 9.34
CA GLN A 200 4.60 41.74 8.36
C GLN A 200 4.79 41.19 6.94
N LYS A 201 3.88 41.55 6.04
CA LYS A 201 4.00 41.25 4.61
C LYS A 201 5.19 42.00 4.01
N ILE A 202 6.07 41.29 3.36
CA ILE A 202 7.17 41.89 2.63
C ILE A 202 6.76 42.12 1.19
N ALA A 203 6.94 43.32 0.68
CA ALA A 203 6.57 43.69 -0.67
C ALA A 203 7.36 42.86 -1.71
N ASN A 204 6.65 42.42 -2.78
CA ASN A 204 7.16 41.54 -3.85
C ASN A 204 8.47 41.99 -4.50
N SER A 205 8.82 43.27 -4.44
CA SER A 205 10.06 43.80 -5.02
C SER A 205 11.35 43.40 -4.28
N PHE A 206 11.23 42.77 -3.09
CA PHE A 206 12.40 42.45 -2.27
C PHE A 206 13.02 41.08 -2.61
N TRP A 207 12.28 40.21 -3.28
CA TRP A 207 12.75 38.83 -3.56
C TRP A 207 13.03 38.53 -5.04
N GLU A 208 12.76 39.46 -5.92
CA GLU A 208 13.14 39.31 -7.35
C GLU A 208 14.65 39.49 -7.59
N THR A 209 15.40 40.07 -6.64
CA THR A 209 16.80 40.45 -6.85
C THR A 209 17.86 39.69 -6.05
N ASP A 210 17.53 38.96 -4.96
CA ASP A 210 18.57 38.37 -4.08
C ASP A 210 18.27 37.00 -3.48
N MET A 211 17.65 36.08 -4.21
CA MET A 211 17.33 34.72 -3.74
C MET A 211 18.55 33.76 -3.65
N ALA A 212 19.78 34.23 -3.75
CA ALA A 212 20.96 33.37 -3.67
C ALA A 212 21.40 33.03 -2.24
N THR A 213 20.83 33.64 -1.19
CA THR A 213 21.37 33.50 0.18
C THR A 213 20.32 33.56 1.29
N VAL A 214 19.21 32.85 1.19
CA VAL A 214 18.32 32.67 2.36
C VAL A 214 18.56 31.30 2.99
N SER A 215 19.20 31.30 4.17
CA SER A 215 19.35 30.11 5.01
C SER A 215 17.98 29.69 5.58
N TYR A 216 17.55 28.48 5.27
CA TYR A 216 16.25 27.90 5.63
C TYR A 216 16.16 27.49 7.10
N THR A 217 16.17 28.39 8.05
CA THR A 217 16.06 27.97 9.44
C THR A 217 14.66 28.01 10.03
N HIS A 218 13.66 28.69 9.47
CA HIS A 218 12.29 28.71 10.01
C HIS A 218 11.24 29.12 8.96
N LEU A 219 10.90 28.22 8.04
CA LEU A 219 9.68 28.34 7.23
C LEU A 219 8.59 27.44 7.83
N ARG A 220 7.54 28.00 8.42
CA ARG A 220 6.29 27.29 8.68
C ARG A 220 5.40 27.46 7.45
N ALA A 221 5.08 26.34 6.80
CA ALA A 221 3.98 26.28 5.85
C ALA A 221 2.68 26.09 6.64
N HIS A 222 1.67 26.88 6.32
CA HIS A 222 0.28 26.69 6.74
C HIS A 222 -0.48 25.92 5.68
#